data_8a39665f0e6df6f230d722cc3d57aa2a
#
_entry.id   8a39665f0e6df6f230d722cc3d57aa2a
#
_cell.length_a   1.000
_cell.length_b   1.000
_cell.length_c   1.000
_cell.angle_alpha   90.00
_cell.angle_beta   90.00
_cell.angle_gamma   90.00
#
_symmetry.space_group_name_H-M   'P 1'
#
loop_
_entity.id
_entity.type
_entity.pdbx_description
1 polymer ?
#
loop_
_entity_poly.entity_id
_entity_poly.type
_entity_poly.pdbx_seq_one_letter_code
_entity_poly.pdbx_strand_id
1 'polypeptide(L)'
;MQTATDLRNLLARIDRKGYPAYKDTKGAYQFPDYVLSIDHVQGDPFAAPSKVSIHVRGSAAAFPPSLYRTPVQRIALQDALTRRFAQQTEAVSFRAKGSGHSGQISVSRCGQEVLERTACCLDPKHGDLCLRLEVGFPAQGRTIQARELEKILFDFLPQCIHATLFYRNLDSKQLQAVADLAEDQQYIRDALPQMGLCAFVANGSILPRASGVSARPMKNGVAFQSPPELAVT
;
A
#
# COMPACT_ATOMS: atom_id res chain seq x y z
N MET A 1 -3.36 -0.12 25.66
CA MET A 1 -2.63 -0.40 24.40
C MET A 1 -1.21 -0.76 24.78
N GLN A 2 -0.66 -1.81 24.23
CA GLN A 2 0.70 -2.25 24.51
C GLN A 2 1.71 -1.35 23.79
N THR A 3 2.95 -1.33 24.25
CA THR A 3 4.03 -0.56 23.63
C THR A 3 4.83 -1.41 22.64
N ALA A 4 5.60 -0.78 21.78
CA ALA A 4 6.58 -1.46 20.92
C ALA A 4 7.58 -2.30 21.75
N THR A 5 7.97 -1.80 22.93
CA THR A 5 8.85 -2.53 23.86
C THR A 5 8.19 -3.82 24.38
N ASP A 6 6.90 -3.80 24.66
CA ASP A 6 6.16 -5.01 25.10
C ASP A 6 6.17 -6.08 24.00
N LEU A 7 5.97 -5.66 22.71
CA LEU A 7 6.07 -6.57 21.58
C LEU A 7 7.48 -7.17 21.45
N ARG A 8 8.52 -6.35 21.60
CA ARG A 8 9.91 -6.83 21.53
C ARG A 8 10.21 -7.84 22.62
N ASN A 9 9.80 -7.55 23.86
CA ASN A 9 9.96 -8.47 24.98
C ASN A 9 9.18 -9.78 24.77
N LEU A 10 7.99 -9.70 24.22
CA LEU A 10 7.18 -10.86 23.86
C LEU A 10 7.88 -11.71 22.80
N LEU A 11 8.38 -11.11 21.72
CA LEU A 11 9.12 -11.81 20.67
C LEU A 11 10.37 -12.52 21.23
N ALA A 12 11.13 -11.86 22.09
CA ALA A 12 12.28 -12.46 22.74
C ALA A 12 11.89 -13.69 23.60
N ARG A 13 10.75 -13.61 24.32
CA ARG A 13 10.24 -14.69 25.18
C ARG A 13 9.75 -15.90 24.39
N ILE A 14 9.22 -15.71 23.21
CA ILE A 14 8.64 -16.79 22.38
C ILE A 14 9.63 -17.36 21.36
N ASP A 15 10.80 -16.76 21.18
CA ASP A 15 11.79 -17.21 20.20
C ASP A 15 12.10 -18.71 20.36
N ARG A 16 12.22 -19.40 19.22
CA ARG A 16 12.46 -20.84 19.11
C ARG A 16 11.36 -21.76 19.68
N LYS A 17 10.20 -21.23 20.05
CA LYS A 17 9.03 -22.05 20.40
C LYS A 17 8.35 -22.61 19.15
N GLY A 18 7.32 -23.44 19.36
CA GLY A 18 6.46 -23.93 18.28
C GLY A 18 5.63 -22.80 17.66
N TYR A 19 5.25 -22.95 16.40
CA TYR A 19 4.56 -21.92 15.60
C TYR A 19 3.33 -21.29 16.28
N PRO A 20 2.49 -22.06 17.03
CA PRO A 20 1.34 -21.46 17.73
C PRO A 20 1.66 -20.34 18.72
N ALA A 21 2.93 -20.24 19.19
CA ALA A 21 3.34 -19.18 20.11
C ALA A 21 3.26 -17.77 19.47
N TYR A 22 3.26 -17.66 18.13
CA TYR A 22 3.01 -16.39 17.46
C TYR A 22 1.59 -15.82 17.70
N LYS A 23 0.62 -16.65 18.08
CA LYS A 23 -0.73 -16.18 18.43
C LYS A 23 -0.73 -15.17 19.57
N ASP A 24 0.26 -15.26 20.48
CA ASP A 24 0.41 -14.34 21.61
C ASP A 24 0.74 -12.91 21.13
N THR A 25 1.25 -12.74 19.90
CA THR A 25 1.57 -11.42 19.32
C THR A 25 0.35 -10.66 18.81
N LYS A 26 -0.83 -11.29 18.75
CA LYS A 26 -2.05 -10.60 18.28
C LYS A 26 -2.39 -9.44 19.20
N GLY A 27 -2.54 -8.24 18.62
CA GLY A 27 -2.85 -7.03 19.37
C GLY A 27 -2.33 -5.76 18.70
N ALA A 28 -2.57 -4.63 19.35
CA ALA A 28 -2.15 -3.30 18.88
C ALA A 28 -1.02 -2.75 19.76
N TYR A 29 0.02 -2.25 19.10
CA TYR A 29 1.26 -1.81 19.71
C TYR A 29 1.58 -0.37 19.30
N GLN A 30 1.81 0.49 20.28
CA GLN A 30 2.17 1.88 20.04
C GLN A 30 3.66 1.99 19.70
N PHE A 31 3.95 2.47 18.50
CA PHE A 31 5.24 2.97 18.05
C PHE A 31 5.26 4.50 18.15
N PRO A 32 6.43 5.17 18.04
CA PRO A 32 6.52 6.63 18.22
C PRO A 32 5.52 7.42 17.35
N ASP A 33 5.41 7.10 16.06
CA ASP A 33 4.64 7.89 15.08
C ASP A 33 3.40 7.16 14.54
N TYR A 34 3.19 5.88 14.90
CA TYR A 34 2.08 5.06 14.39
C TYR A 34 1.70 3.95 15.38
N VAL A 35 0.59 3.32 15.13
CA VAL A 35 0.18 2.07 15.80
C VAL A 35 0.32 0.92 14.79
N LEU A 36 1.02 -0.14 15.20
CA LEU A 36 1.07 -1.40 14.49
C LEU A 36 0.08 -2.36 15.13
N SER A 37 -0.85 -2.90 14.36
CA SER A 37 -1.81 -3.91 14.80
C SER A 37 -1.54 -5.24 14.11
N ILE A 38 -1.39 -6.31 14.86
CA ILE A 38 -1.35 -7.69 14.38
C ILE A 38 -2.77 -8.22 14.47
N ASP A 39 -3.52 -8.16 13.37
CA ASP A 39 -4.96 -8.41 13.34
C ASP A 39 -5.26 -9.91 13.27
N HIS A 40 -4.43 -10.64 12.53
CA HIS A 40 -4.52 -12.09 12.38
C HIS A 40 -3.14 -12.70 12.28
N VAL A 41 -2.93 -13.79 13.01
CA VAL A 41 -1.69 -14.58 12.95
C VAL A 41 -1.96 -15.87 12.19
N GLN A 42 -1.15 -16.14 11.17
CA GLN A 42 -1.23 -17.38 10.39
C GLN A 42 -1.05 -18.63 11.27
N GLY A 43 -1.72 -19.72 10.91
CA GLY A 43 -1.73 -20.96 11.72
C GLY A 43 -0.43 -21.75 11.65
N ASP A 44 0.28 -21.71 10.51
CA ASP A 44 1.55 -22.38 10.25
C ASP A 44 2.31 -21.61 9.13
N PRO A 45 3.60 -21.91 8.86
CA PRO A 45 4.40 -21.18 7.88
C PRO A 45 3.89 -21.25 6.43
N PHE A 46 3.07 -22.22 6.08
CA PHE A 46 2.54 -22.45 4.73
C PHE A 46 1.11 -21.91 4.55
N ALA A 47 0.44 -21.57 5.65
CA ALA A 47 -0.86 -20.92 5.62
C ALA A 47 -0.75 -19.49 5.08
N ALA A 48 -1.89 -18.90 4.69
CA ALA A 48 -1.95 -17.50 4.26
C ALA A 48 -1.26 -16.58 5.30
N PRO A 49 -0.46 -15.60 4.84
CA PRO A 49 0.32 -14.75 5.73
C PRO A 49 -0.52 -14.03 6.79
N SER A 50 0.11 -13.65 7.87
CA SER A 50 -0.50 -12.88 8.95
C SER A 50 -0.96 -11.52 8.45
N LYS A 51 -2.10 -11.03 8.95
CA LYS A 51 -2.64 -9.70 8.60
C LYS A 51 -2.18 -8.70 9.63
N VAL A 52 -1.58 -7.64 9.13
CA VAL A 52 -1.05 -6.53 9.93
C VAL A 52 -1.61 -5.22 9.40
N SER A 53 -1.98 -4.30 10.27
CA SER A 53 -2.38 -2.96 9.88
C SER A 53 -1.53 -1.89 10.58
N ILE A 54 -1.25 -0.83 9.83
CA ILE A 54 -0.51 0.34 10.27
C ILE A 54 -1.49 1.50 10.34
N HIS A 55 -1.60 2.13 11.50
CA HIS A 55 -2.47 3.27 11.72
C HIS A 55 -1.62 4.50 12.02
N VAL A 56 -1.72 5.52 11.17
CA VAL A 56 -1.03 6.79 11.33
C VAL A 56 -2.07 7.88 11.55
N ARG A 57 -1.95 8.65 12.62
CA ARG A 57 -2.86 9.79 12.88
C ARG A 57 -2.66 10.86 11.81
N GLY A 58 -3.73 11.49 11.37
CA GLY A 58 -3.70 12.56 10.37
C GLY A 58 -2.77 13.70 10.75
N SER A 59 -2.70 14.05 12.04
CA SER A 59 -1.75 15.06 12.55
C SER A 59 -0.28 14.67 12.35
N ALA A 60 0.04 13.37 12.34
CA ALA A 60 1.40 12.86 12.11
C ALA A 60 1.66 12.63 10.62
N ALA A 61 0.71 12.05 9.89
CA ALA A 61 0.77 11.84 8.43
C ALA A 61 0.86 13.16 7.67
N ALA A 62 0.14 14.20 8.15
CA ALA A 62 0.16 15.59 7.71
C ALA A 62 -0.14 15.80 6.22
N PHE A 63 -0.97 14.96 5.60
CA PHE A 63 -1.43 15.19 4.24
C PHE A 63 -2.34 16.41 4.19
N PRO A 64 -2.13 17.34 3.23
CA PRO A 64 -3.01 18.50 3.09
C PRO A 64 -4.40 18.07 2.62
N PRO A 65 -5.48 18.67 3.14
CA PRO A 65 -6.85 18.35 2.74
C PRO A 65 -7.12 18.48 1.23
N SER A 66 -6.34 19.31 0.53
CA SER A 66 -6.44 19.45 -0.94
C SER A 66 -6.16 18.15 -1.70
N LEU A 67 -5.50 17.18 -1.11
CA LEU A 67 -5.22 15.88 -1.74
C LEU A 67 -6.30 14.82 -1.49
N TYR A 68 -7.29 15.09 -0.63
CA TYR A 68 -8.33 14.11 -0.28
C TYR A 68 -9.71 14.72 0.01
N ARG A 69 -9.93 15.97 -0.40
CA ARG A 69 -11.20 16.72 -0.21
C ARG A 69 -12.35 16.00 -0.91
N THR A 70 -12.16 15.63 -2.16
CA THR A 70 -13.16 14.88 -2.93
C THR A 70 -12.94 13.37 -2.81
N PRO A 71 -13.98 12.54 -3.03
CA PRO A 71 -13.80 11.09 -3.09
C PRO A 71 -12.78 10.66 -4.13
N VAL A 72 -12.75 11.34 -5.29
CA VAL A 72 -11.82 11.04 -6.39
C VAL A 72 -10.36 11.29 -5.97
N GLN A 73 -10.06 12.47 -5.40
CA GLN A 73 -8.74 12.78 -4.87
C GLN A 73 -8.32 11.78 -3.80
N ARG A 74 -9.22 11.45 -2.87
CA ARG A 74 -8.94 10.51 -1.79
C ARG A 74 -8.59 9.11 -2.32
N ILE A 75 -9.36 8.61 -3.29
CA ILE A 75 -9.09 7.31 -3.93
C ILE A 75 -7.73 7.34 -4.65
N ALA A 76 -7.44 8.42 -5.38
CA ALA A 76 -6.16 8.59 -6.08
C ALA A 76 -4.98 8.60 -5.10
N LEU A 77 -5.09 9.33 -3.99
CA LEU A 77 -4.07 9.37 -2.94
C LEU A 77 -3.87 7.99 -2.30
N GLN A 78 -4.94 7.30 -1.91
CA GLN A 78 -4.87 5.96 -1.32
C GLN A 78 -4.22 4.95 -2.25
N ASP A 79 -4.56 4.96 -3.55
CA ASP A 79 -3.94 4.10 -4.56
C ASP A 79 -2.46 4.45 -4.76
N ALA A 80 -2.11 5.74 -4.81
CA ALA A 80 -0.71 6.20 -4.92
C ALA A 80 0.15 5.77 -3.73
N LEU A 81 -0.38 5.88 -2.50
CA LEU A 81 0.32 5.44 -1.29
C LEU A 81 0.51 3.92 -1.28
N THR A 82 -0.51 3.16 -1.70
CA THR A 82 -0.43 1.71 -1.81
C THR A 82 0.67 1.28 -2.80
N ARG A 83 0.74 1.92 -3.98
CA ARG A 83 1.78 1.67 -5.00
C ARG A 83 3.18 1.97 -4.48
N ARG A 84 3.35 3.13 -3.84
CA ARG A 84 4.64 3.53 -3.27
C ARG A 84 5.10 2.58 -2.18
N PHE A 85 4.18 2.14 -1.33
CA PHE A 85 4.51 1.16 -0.29
C PHE A 85 4.93 -0.19 -0.90
N ALA A 86 4.21 -0.67 -1.92
CA ALA A 86 4.59 -1.88 -2.66
C ALA A 86 5.99 -1.76 -3.27
N GLN A 87 6.27 -0.65 -3.95
CA GLN A 87 7.60 -0.38 -4.53
C GLN A 87 8.71 -0.34 -3.48
N GLN A 88 8.44 0.29 -2.33
CA GLN A 88 9.40 0.36 -1.24
C GLN A 88 9.70 -1.01 -0.63
N THR A 89 8.69 -1.86 -0.49
CA THR A 89 8.88 -3.23 -0.01
C THR A 89 9.65 -4.12 -1.00
N GLU A 90 9.49 -3.90 -2.31
CA GLU A 90 10.25 -4.59 -3.33
C GLU A 90 11.72 -4.13 -3.37
N ALA A 91 11.98 -2.83 -3.24
CA ALA A 91 13.32 -2.24 -3.28
C ALA A 91 14.21 -2.69 -2.11
N VAL A 92 13.61 -2.91 -0.94
CA VAL A 92 14.30 -3.29 0.30
C VAL A 92 14.09 -4.77 0.63
N SER A 93 13.75 -5.63 -0.34
CA SER A 93 13.28 -6.99 -0.13
C SER A 93 14.00 -7.72 1.02
N PHE A 94 13.32 -7.81 2.16
CA PHE A 94 13.76 -8.64 3.28
C PHE A 94 13.49 -10.11 2.92
N ARG A 95 14.54 -10.89 2.76
CA ARG A 95 14.45 -12.33 2.55
C ARG A 95 14.82 -13.02 3.85
N ALA A 96 13.87 -13.21 4.73
CA ALA A 96 14.06 -14.14 5.83
C ALA A 96 14.27 -15.54 5.26
N LYS A 97 15.34 -16.20 5.68
CA LYS A 97 15.52 -17.62 5.42
C LYS A 97 14.55 -18.39 6.29
N GLY A 98 13.67 -19.19 5.70
CA GLY A 98 12.67 -19.94 6.46
C GLY A 98 11.74 -20.76 5.58
N SER A 99 10.79 -21.43 6.23
CA SER A 99 9.81 -22.29 5.59
C SER A 99 8.59 -21.50 5.09
N GLY A 100 7.99 -21.92 4.00
CA GLY A 100 6.74 -21.38 3.48
C GLY A 100 6.82 -19.89 3.15
N HIS A 101 5.91 -19.10 3.69
CA HIS A 101 5.81 -17.65 3.47
C HIS A 101 6.73 -16.80 4.36
N SER A 102 7.69 -17.42 5.06
CA SER A 102 8.59 -16.73 6.00
C SER A 102 9.22 -15.46 5.40
N GLY A 103 9.03 -14.33 6.05
CA GLY A 103 9.58 -13.04 5.64
C GLY A 103 8.91 -12.38 4.42
N GLN A 104 7.87 -12.99 3.86
CA GLN A 104 7.08 -12.35 2.82
C GLN A 104 6.37 -11.11 3.39
N ILE A 105 6.47 -9.99 2.68
CA ILE A 105 5.69 -8.79 2.98
C ILE A 105 4.99 -8.40 1.69
N SER A 106 3.68 -8.24 1.76
CA SER A 106 2.88 -7.81 0.62
C SER A 106 1.79 -6.83 1.03
N VAL A 107 1.48 -5.95 0.11
CA VAL A 107 0.30 -5.09 0.13
C VAL A 107 -0.52 -5.40 -1.11
N SER A 108 -1.75 -4.93 -1.19
CA SER A 108 -2.60 -5.13 -2.35
C SER A 108 -1.84 -4.79 -3.64
N ARG A 109 -1.81 -5.74 -4.56
CA ARG A 109 -1.17 -5.54 -5.87
C ARG A 109 -2.03 -4.60 -6.71
N CYS A 110 -1.50 -3.41 -7.02
CA CYS A 110 -2.15 -2.44 -7.88
C CYS A 110 -1.92 -2.80 -9.36
N GLY A 111 -3.02 -2.83 -10.14
CA GLY A 111 -2.97 -2.89 -11.60
C GLY A 111 -2.69 -1.49 -12.19
N GLN A 112 -3.16 -1.23 -13.40
CA GLN A 112 -2.99 0.08 -14.05
C GLN A 112 -4.07 1.07 -13.66
N GLU A 113 -5.22 0.55 -13.29
CA GLU A 113 -6.38 1.34 -12.89
C GLU A 113 -6.21 1.89 -11.46
N VAL A 114 -6.55 3.15 -11.28
CA VAL A 114 -6.73 3.76 -9.96
C VAL A 114 -8.09 3.30 -9.43
N LEU A 115 -8.06 2.55 -8.33
CA LEU A 115 -9.27 1.96 -7.73
C LEU A 115 -9.31 2.22 -6.23
N GLU A 116 -10.50 2.36 -5.69
CA GLU A 116 -10.72 2.30 -4.25
C GLU A 116 -10.38 0.92 -3.73
N ARG A 117 -9.43 0.86 -2.79
CA ARG A 117 -8.92 -0.40 -2.24
C ARG A 117 -9.02 -0.38 -0.73
N THR A 118 -9.29 -1.55 -0.14
CA THR A 118 -9.28 -1.70 1.32
C THR A 118 -7.87 -1.73 1.92
N ALA A 119 -6.84 -1.84 1.07
CA ALA A 119 -5.44 -1.90 1.52
C ALA A 119 -4.98 -0.59 2.15
N CYS A 120 -5.40 0.55 1.61
CA CYS A 120 -5.10 1.86 2.19
C CYS A 120 -6.42 2.64 2.31
N CYS A 121 -6.71 3.10 3.51
CA CYS A 121 -7.89 3.92 3.79
C CYS A 121 -7.45 5.21 4.47
N LEU A 122 -8.03 6.33 4.04
CA LEU A 122 -7.83 7.65 4.64
C LEU A 122 -9.16 8.20 5.11
N ASP A 123 -9.23 8.58 6.39
CA ASP A 123 -10.41 9.23 6.96
C ASP A 123 -10.54 10.66 6.42
N PRO A 124 -11.66 11.01 5.76
CA PRO A 124 -11.83 12.33 5.14
C PRO A 124 -11.94 13.48 6.16
N LYS A 125 -12.24 13.20 7.43
CA LYS A 125 -12.42 14.22 8.46
C LYS A 125 -11.11 14.58 9.17
N HIS A 126 -10.33 13.57 9.53
CA HIS A 126 -9.15 13.76 10.36
C HIS A 126 -7.85 13.48 9.60
N GLY A 127 -7.92 12.90 8.40
CA GLY A 127 -6.74 12.51 7.64
C GLY A 127 -6.02 11.27 8.20
N ASP A 128 -6.65 10.54 9.11
CA ASP A 128 -6.07 9.32 9.69
C ASP A 128 -5.91 8.26 8.61
N LEU A 129 -4.74 7.62 8.57
CA LEU A 129 -4.40 6.58 7.60
C LEU A 129 -4.43 5.20 8.25
N CYS A 130 -4.97 4.23 7.50
CA CYS A 130 -4.84 2.81 7.80
C CYS A 130 -4.30 2.08 6.56
N LEU A 131 -3.13 1.47 6.68
CA LEU A 131 -2.54 0.61 5.64
C LEU A 131 -2.56 -0.84 6.12
N ARG A 132 -3.09 -1.76 5.30
CA ARG A 132 -3.20 -3.20 5.59
C ARG A 132 -2.20 -3.98 4.77
N LEU A 133 -1.47 -4.85 5.45
CA LEU A 133 -0.37 -5.64 4.93
C LEU A 133 -0.59 -7.13 5.21
N GLU A 134 0.06 -7.96 4.43
CA GLU A 134 0.28 -9.36 4.72
C GLU A 134 1.76 -9.59 5.05
N VAL A 135 2.02 -10.22 6.18
CA VAL A 135 3.38 -10.51 6.66
C VAL A 135 3.49 -11.99 7.00
N GLY A 136 4.38 -12.69 6.29
CA GLY A 136 4.70 -14.07 6.59
C GLY A 136 5.61 -14.17 7.81
N PHE A 137 5.11 -14.68 8.92
CA PHE A 137 5.88 -14.77 10.16
C PHE A 137 6.94 -15.86 10.03
N PRO A 138 8.24 -15.53 10.28
CA PRO A 138 9.35 -16.42 9.99
C PRO A 138 9.42 -17.67 10.87
N ALA A 139 9.70 -18.82 10.24
CA ALA A 139 9.93 -20.07 10.94
C ALA A 139 10.90 -20.98 10.17
N GLN A 140 11.57 -21.87 10.89
CA GLN A 140 12.33 -22.99 10.36
C GLN A 140 11.56 -24.28 10.66
N GLY A 141 10.97 -24.92 9.66
CA GLY A 141 9.97 -25.95 9.90
C GLY A 141 8.80 -25.39 10.72
N ARG A 142 8.55 -25.93 11.90
CA ARG A 142 7.52 -25.44 12.84
C ARG A 142 8.09 -24.62 14.01
N THR A 143 9.39 -24.37 14.01
CA THR A 143 10.07 -23.58 15.05
C THR A 143 10.12 -22.13 14.63
N ILE A 144 9.59 -21.22 15.44
CA ILE A 144 9.53 -19.80 15.13
C ILE A 144 10.92 -19.14 15.18
N GLN A 145 11.10 -18.12 14.32
CA GLN A 145 12.27 -17.27 14.26
C GLN A 145 11.85 -15.84 14.65
N ALA A 146 11.57 -15.65 15.94
CA ALA A 146 11.02 -14.38 16.42
C ALA A 146 12.00 -13.22 16.26
N ARG A 147 13.32 -13.46 16.29
CA ARG A 147 14.34 -12.43 15.99
C ARG A 147 14.28 -11.94 14.55
N GLU A 148 13.94 -12.81 13.59
CA GLU A 148 13.75 -12.38 12.21
C GLU A 148 12.46 -11.58 12.06
N LEU A 149 11.40 -11.95 12.80
CA LEU A 149 10.18 -11.14 12.84
C LEU A 149 10.44 -9.78 13.49
N GLU A 150 11.26 -9.72 14.54
CA GLU A 150 11.67 -8.46 15.16
C GLU A 150 12.34 -7.53 14.15
N LYS A 151 13.28 -8.00 13.33
CA LYS A 151 13.91 -7.21 12.26
C LYS A 151 12.89 -6.69 11.27
N ILE A 152 11.90 -7.51 10.90
CA ILE A 152 10.82 -7.08 10.00
C ILE A 152 10.03 -5.93 10.63
N LEU A 153 9.57 -6.09 11.86
CA LEU A 153 8.64 -5.16 12.50
C LEU A 153 9.32 -3.90 13.04
N PHE A 154 10.61 -3.95 13.41
CA PHE A 154 11.31 -2.86 14.07
C PHE A 154 12.38 -2.17 13.22
N ASP A 155 12.89 -2.82 12.18
CA ASP A 155 13.92 -2.24 11.33
C ASP A 155 13.38 -1.98 9.92
N PHE A 156 12.76 -2.97 9.28
CA PHE A 156 12.34 -2.90 7.90
C PHE A 156 11.02 -2.13 7.70
N LEU A 157 9.94 -2.52 8.39
CA LEU A 157 8.64 -1.86 8.25
C LEU A 157 8.68 -0.38 8.62
N PRO A 158 9.35 0.06 9.71
CA PRO A 158 9.47 1.49 10.01
C PRO A 158 10.07 2.30 8.87
N GLN A 159 11.10 1.79 8.18
CA GLN A 159 11.70 2.47 7.04
C GLN A 159 10.68 2.66 5.90
N CYS A 160 9.95 1.59 5.54
CA CYS A 160 8.90 1.66 4.53
C CYS A 160 7.78 2.62 4.93
N ILE A 161 7.32 2.56 6.18
CA ILE A 161 6.26 3.42 6.73
C ILE A 161 6.68 4.89 6.65
N HIS A 162 7.88 5.23 7.15
CA HIS A 162 8.37 6.60 7.11
C HIS A 162 8.57 7.13 5.69
N ALA A 163 9.06 6.30 4.79
CA ALA A 163 9.25 6.67 3.39
C ALA A 163 7.95 6.89 2.60
N THR A 164 6.79 6.36 3.10
CA THR A 164 5.57 6.31 2.26
C THR A 164 4.32 6.89 2.90
N LEU A 165 4.19 6.91 4.23
CA LEU A 165 2.95 7.30 4.90
C LEU A 165 3.02 8.67 5.59
N PHE A 166 4.11 9.41 5.41
CA PHE A 166 4.28 10.76 5.96
C PHE A 166 4.51 11.75 4.81
N TYR A 167 3.62 12.75 4.70
CA TYR A 167 3.65 13.73 3.60
C TYR A 167 5.01 14.42 3.43
N ARG A 168 5.68 14.75 4.54
CA ARG A 168 7.00 15.41 4.55
C ARG A 168 8.10 14.65 3.81
N ASN A 169 7.93 13.33 3.61
CA ASN A 169 8.91 12.45 2.96
C ASN A 169 8.55 12.11 1.50
N LEU A 170 7.50 12.74 0.98
CA LEU A 170 6.97 12.46 -0.35
C LEU A 170 7.16 13.67 -1.28
N ASP A 171 7.22 13.38 -2.58
CA ASP A 171 7.17 14.43 -3.59
C ASP A 171 5.75 15.01 -3.68
N SER A 172 5.60 16.22 -3.13
CA SER A 172 4.31 16.92 -3.09
C SER A 172 3.78 17.26 -4.49
N LYS A 173 4.66 17.59 -5.44
CA LYS A 173 4.26 17.90 -6.83
C LYS A 173 3.72 16.66 -7.52
N GLN A 174 4.34 15.52 -7.33
CA GLN A 174 3.88 14.27 -7.91
C GLN A 174 2.54 13.82 -7.31
N LEU A 175 2.34 14.00 -6.00
CA LEU A 175 1.06 13.67 -5.37
C LEU A 175 -0.06 14.59 -5.86
N GLN A 176 0.23 15.89 -6.00
CA GLN A 176 -0.74 16.85 -6.53
C GLN A 176 -1.10 16.49 -7.98
N ALA A 177 -0.12 16.21 -8.83
CA ALA A 177 -0.37 15.81 -10.22
C ALA A 177 -1.24 14.53 -10.33
N VAL A 178 -1.09 13.57 -9.41
CA VAL A 178 -1.96 12.38 -9.37
C VAL A 178 -3.39 12.74 -8.98
N ALA A 179 -3.57 13.64 -8.02
CA ALA A 179 -4.90 14.10 -7.59
C ALA A 179 -5.60 14.91 -8.72
N ASP A 180 -4.87 15.83 -9.33
CA ASP A 180 -5.38 16.67 -10.43
C ASP A 180 -5.77 15.81 -11.64
N LEU A 181 -4.91 14.87 -12.04
CA LEU A 181 -5.20 13.95 -13.15
C LEU A 181 -6.46 13.11 -12.88
N ALA A 182 -6.67 12.67 -11.66
CA ALA A 182 -7.85 11.90 -11.31
C ALA A 182 -9.13 12.74 -11.38
N GLU A 183 -9.07 14.01 -10.95
CA GLU A 183 -10.19 14.96 -11.08
C GLU A 183 -10.49 15.30 -12.53
N ASP A 184 -9.48 15.59 -13.34
CA ASP A 184 -9.64 15.86 -14.78
C ASP A 184 -10.30 14.68 -15.49
N GLN A 185 -9.84 13.46 -15.20
CA GLN A 185 -10.44 12.24 -15.76
C GLN A 185 -11.89 12.04 -15.31
N GLN A 186 -12.22 12.38 -14.08
CA GLN A 186 -13.59 12.30 -13.59
C GLN A 186 -14.46 13.36 -14.26
N TYR A 187 -13.99 14.60 -14.34
CA TYR A 187 -14.69 15.69 -15.02
C TYR A 187 -15.01 15.33 -16.48
N ILE A 188 -14.03 14.82 -17.22
CA ILE A 188 -14.23 14.38 -18.60
C ILE A 188 -15.30 13.30 -18.68
N ARG A 189 -15.23 12.27 -17.84
CA ARG A 189 -16.22 11.17 -17.80
C ARG A 189 -17.63 11.68 -17.54
N ASP A 190 -17.78 12.62 -16.64
CA ASP A 190 -19.08 13.20 -16.29
C ASP A 190 -19.64 14.11 -17.40
N ALA A 191 -18.77 14.72 -18.21
CA ALA A 191 -19.14 15.56 -19.34
C ALA A 191 -19.53 14.77 -20.62
N LEU A 192 -18.97 13.57 -20.83
CA LEU A 192 -19.18 12.76 -22.04
C LEU A 192 -20.67 12.55 -22.40
N PRO A 193 -21.59 12.19 -21.48
CA PRO A 193 -22.99 11.99 -21.81
C PRO A 193 -23.67 13.26 -22.32
N GLN A 194 -23.30 14.43 -21.77
CA GLN A 194 -23.85 15.71 -22.17
C GLN A 194 -23.39 16.11 -23.58
N MET A 195 -22.21 15.63 -23.99
CA MET A 195 -21.65 15.83 -25.32
C MET A 195 -22.12 14.78 -26.34
N GLY A 196 -22.94 13.81 -25.93
CA GLY A 196 -23.36 12.68 -26.76
C GLY A 196 -22.24 11.69 -27.08
N LEU A 197 -21.16 11.69 -26.26
CA LEU A 197 -19.98 10.86 -26.44
C LEU A 197 -19.97 9.70 -25.40
N CYS A 198 -19.35 8.59 -25.77
CA CYS A 198 -19.23 7.41 -24.92
C CYS A 198 -17.78 7.14 -24.44
N ALA A 199 -16.79 7.81 -25.03
CA ALA A 199 -15.39 7.62 -24.70
C ALA A 199 -14.56 8.85 -25.01
N PHE A 200 -13.43 8.98 -24.31
CA PHE A 200 -12.39 9.98 -24.56
C PHE A 200 -11.02 9.29 -24.60
N VAL A 201 -10.21 9.64 -25.58
CA VAL A 201 -8.83 9.16 -25.71
C VAL A 201 -7.92 10.38 -25.84
N ALA A 202 -7.10 10.60 -24.81
CA ALA A 202 -6.15 11.71 -24.82
C ALA A 202 -4.96 11.44 -25.75
N ASN A 203 -4.41 12.51 -26.34
CA ASN A 203 -3.14 12.42 -27.04
C ASN A 203 -2.04 11.88 -26.10
N GLY A 204 -1.20 11.03 -26.62
CA GLY A 204 -0.17 10.35 -25.82
C GLY A 204 -0.66 9.08 -25.13
N SER A 205 -1.95 8.74 -25.18
CA SER A 205 -2.47 7.48 -24.63
C SER A 205 -1.88 6.27 -25.34
N ILE A 206 -1.51 5.26 -24.57
CA ILE A 206 -1.06 3.95 -25.07
C ILE A 206 -2.04 2.89 -24.61
N LEU A 207 -2.03 1.73 -25.26
CA LEU A 207 -2.82 0.61 -24.79
C LEU A 207 -2.41 0.22 -23.36
N PRO A 208 -3.38 0.03 -22.45
CA PRO A 208 -3.09 -0.18 -21.03
C PRO A 208 -2.42 -1.53 -20.75
N ARG A 209 -2.55 -2.51 -21.63
CA ARG A 209 -2.04 -3.87 -21.46
C ARG A 209 -1.24 -4.34 -22.65
N ALA A 210 -0.22 -5.15 -22.39
CA ALA A 210 0.60 -5.76 -23.42
C ALA A 210 -0.20 -6.79 -24.26
N SER A 211 -1.21 -7.42 -23.67
CA SER A 211 -2.14 -8.34 -24.36
C SER A 211 -3.42 -8.50 -23.56
N GLY A 212 -4.45 -9.11 -24.15
CA GLY A 212 -5.74 -9.39 -23.49
C GLY A 212 -5.65 -10.28 -22.24
N VAL A 213 -4.61 -11.10 -22.15
CA VAL A 213 -4.37 -12.01 -21.01
C VAL A 213 -3.31 -11.51 -20.03
N SER A 214 -2.67 -10.39 -20.31
CA SER A 214 -1.58 -9.83 -19.49
C SER A 214 -2.03 -8.58 -18.75
N ALA A 215 -1.85 -8.56 -17.43
CA ALA A 215 -1.99 -7.35 -16.63
C ALA A 215 -0.75 -6.41 -16.72
N ARG A 216 0.30 -6.80 -17.47
CA ARG A 216 1.50 -5.97 -17.63
C ARG A 216 1.19 -4.79 -18.56
N PRO A 217 1.71 -3.59 -18.25
CA PRO A 217 1.57 -2.44 -19.15
C PRO A 217 2.31 -2.70 -20.47
N MET A 218 1.77 -2.17 -21.56
CA MET A 218 2.47 -2.15 -22.85
C MET A 218 3.68 -1.24 -22.75
N LYS A 219 4.88 -1.76 -23.02
CA LYS A 219 6.13 -0.98 -22.90
C LYS A 219 6.48 -0.18 -24.15
N ASN A 220 6.13 -0.68 -25.33
CA ASN A 220 6.52 -0.13 -26.62
C ASN A 220 5.30 0.14 -27.49
N GLY A 221 4.22 0.65 -26.93
CA GLY A 221 3.01 1.02 -27.69
C GLY A 221 3.20 2.31 -28.45
N VAL A 222 2.58 2.39 -29.63
CA VAL A 222 2.44 3.64 -30.35
C VAL A 222 1.43 4.51 -29.60
N ALA A 223 1.85 5.72 -29.22
CA ALA A 223 0.97 6.67 -28.55
C ALA A 223 -0.09 7.19 -29.54
N PHE A 224 -1.34 7.27 -29.08
CA PHE A 224 -2.43 7.86 -29.85
C PHE A 224 -2.12 9.34 -30.12
N GLN A 225 -2.37 9.76 -31.36
CA GLN A 225 -2.36 11.17 -31.78
C GLN A 225 -3.66 11.44 -32.51
N SER A 226 -4.40 12.42 -32.05
CA SER A 226 -5.62 12.86 -32.77
C SER A 226 -5.23 13.44 -34.13
N PRO A 227 -6.01 13.16 -35.20
CA PRO A 227 -5.85 13.86 -36.45
C PRO A 227 -5.97 15.38 -36.23
N PRO A 228 -5.21 16.21 -36.99
CA PRO A 228 -5.23 17.67 -36.84
C PRO A 228 -6.64 18.29 -36.94
N GLU A 229 -7.53 17.67 -37.71
CA GLU A 229 -8.92 18.12 -37.91
C GLU A 229 -9.79 17.92 -36.65
N LEU A 230 -9.38 17.06 -35.73
CA LEU A 230 -10.07 16.77 -34.47
C LEU A 230 -9.35 17.40 -33.25
N ALA A 231 -8.27 18.13 -33.48
CA ALA A 231 -7.62 18.88 -32.42
C ALA A 231 -8.54 20.02 -31.99
N VAL A 232 -9.24 19.87 -30.88
CA VAL A 232 -10.01 20.95 -30.28
C VAL A 232 -9.01 22.00 -29.79
N THR A 233 -9.08 23.18 -30.34
CA THR A 233 -8.38 24.37 -29.89
C THR A 233 -8.95 24.84 -28.56
#